data_31bfeb7f0f272672b407d974133a87aa
#
_entry.id   31bfeb7f0f272672b407d974133a87aa
#
_cell.length_a   1.000
_cell.length_b   1.000
_cell.length_c   1.000
_cell.angle_alpha   90.00
_cell.angle_beta   90.00
_cell.angle_gamma   90.00
#
_symmetry.space_group_name_H-M   'P 1'
#
loop_
_entity.id
_entity.type
_entity.pdbx_description
1 polymer ?
#
loop_
_entity_poly.entity_id
_entity_poly.type
_entity_poly.pdbx_seq_one_letter_code
_entity_poly.pdbx_strand_id
1 'polypeptide(L)'
;MKKFSQLIDECLENVDEIFPWDLEELLLKDEKPLLVDVREPKEYEAMHIYNSINVPRGILETSCEYDFDETIPLLVEARNKEVIVICRSGNRSVFAADVMQQMGYKNVASLKTGLRGWNDSELPLIDITNNPIKIDDADEFFTSKLKPEQLSPK
;
A
#
# COMPACT_ATOMS: atom_id res chain seq x y z
N MET A 1 -9.99 -24.92 -6.24
CA MET A 1 -10.11 -23.44 -6.33
C MET A 1 -9.57 -22.83 -5.04
N LYS A 2 -8.63 -21.90 -5.17
CA LYS A 2 -8.11 -21.18 -4.00
C LYS A 2 -9.01 -19.97 -3.67
N LYS A 3 -9.23 -19.76 -2.39
CA LYS A 3 -9.91 -18.56 -1.89
C LYS A 3 -8.91 -17.41 -1.78
N PHE A 4 -9.41 -16.18 -1.74
CA PHE A 4 -8.60 -14.97 -1.60
C PHE A 4 -7.69 -15.04 -0.37
N SER A 5 -8.24 -15.49 0.77
CA SER A 5 -7.46 -15.65 2.01
C SER A 5 -6.29 -16.63 1.85
N GLN A 6 -6.49 -17.72 1.12
CA GLN A 6 -5.43 -18.71 0.87
C GLN A 6 -4.29 -18.13 0.04
N LEU A 7 -4.62 -17.29 -0.96
CA LEU A 7 -3.60 -16.60 -1.76
C LEU A 7 -2.78 -15.63 -0.91
N ILE A 8 -3.44 -14.92 0.01
CA ILE A 8 -2.76 -14.03 0.96
C ILE A 8 -1.82 -14.83 1.88
N ASP A 9 -2.32 -15.92 2.46
CA ASP A 9 -1.54 -16.74 3.39
C ASP A 9 -0.28 -17.32 2.72
N GLU A 10 -0.38 -17.73 1.46
CA GLU A 10 0.76 -18.21 0.69
C GLU A 10 1.83 -17.12 0.49
N CYS A 11 1.41 -15.90 0.15
CA CYS A 11 2.33 -14.77 0.02
C CYS A 11 3.00 -14.42 1.36
N LEU A 12 2.24 -14.48 2.46
CA LEU A 12 2.75 -14.14 3.79
C LEU A 12 3.83 -15.11 4.31
N GLU A 13 4.01 -16.26 3.68
CA GLU A 13 5.15 -17.14 3.99
C GLU A 13 6.49 -16.46 3.69
N ASN A 14 6.51 -15.50 2.73
CA ASN A 14 7.72 -14.83 2.26
C ASN A 14 7.68 -13.31 2.41
N VAL A 15 6.52 -12.71 2.70
CA VAL A 15 6.34 -11.27 2.80
C VAL A 15 6.27 -10.84 4.24
N ASP A 16 7.12 -9.89 4.63
CA ASP A 16 7.07 -9.25 5.93
C ASP A 16 5.97 -8.19 5.97
N GLU A 17 5.37 -8.02 7.13
CA GLU A 17 4.40 -6.96 7.39
C GLU A 17 4.92 -6.01 8.46
N ILE A 18 4.53 -4.74 8.37
CA ILE A 18 4.84 -3.70 9.35
C ILE A 18 3.53 -3.08 9.84
N PHE A 19 3.41 -2.88 11.15
CA PHE A 19 2.25 -2.21 11.74
C PHE A 19 2.28 -0.70 11.52
N PRO A 20 1.12 -0.01 11.52
CA PRO A 20 1.07 1.44 11.36
C PRO A 20 1.97 2.22 12.32
N TRP A 21 1.98 1.87 13.58
CA TRP A 21 2.81 2.55 14.60
C TRP A 21 4.30 2.31 14.40
N ASP A 22 4.71 1.17 13.86
CA ASP A 22 6.11 0.91 13.52
C ASP A 22 6.53 1.71 12.28
N LEU A 23 5.64 1.85 11.30
CA LEU A 23 5.89 2.71 10.14
C LEU A 23 6.00 4.18 10.57
N GLU A 24 5.14 4.63 11.48
CA GLU A 24 5.24 5.99 12.02
C GLU A 24 6.63 6.28 12.58
N GLU A 25 7.19 5.34 13.35
CA GLU A 25 8.56 5.47 13.90
C GLU A 25 9.60 5.55 12.78
N LEU A 26 9.49 4.73 11.74
CA LEU A 26 10.41 4.79 10.59
C LEU A 26 10.36 6.14 9.88
N LEU A 27 9.19 6.77 9.80
CA LEU A 27 9.01 8.06 9.15
C LEU A 27 9.60 9.24 9.94
N LEU A 28 9.95 9.04 11.20
CA LEU A 28 10.64 10.02 12.03
C LEU A 28 12.17 9.98 11.86
N LYS A 29 12.71 8.96 11.22
CA LYS A 29 14.16 8.83 10.98
C LYS A 29 14.62 9.75 9.86
N ASP A 30 15.92 10.08 9.83
CA ASP A 30 16.53 10.88 8.77
C ASP A 30 16.44 10.14 7.42
N GLU A 31 16.78 8.86 7.40
CA GLU A 31 16.62 7.99 6.23
C GLU A 31 15.27 7.28 6.30
N LYS A 32 14.33 7.73 5.46
CA LYS A 32 12.96 7.23 5.44
C LYS A 32 12.76 6.16 4.37
N PRO A 33 11.88 5.18 4.61
CA PRO A 33 11.52 4.22 3.57
C PRO A 33 10.81 4.91 2.41
N LEU A 34 10.90 4.30 1.22
CA LEU A 34 10.07 4.65 0.08
C LEU A 34 8.68 4.06 0.30
N LEU A 35 7.65 4.90 0.26
CA LEU A 35 6.26 4.48 0.42
C LEU A 35 5.61 4.32 -0.95
N VAL A 36 5.16 3.11 -1.26
CA VAL A 36 4.53 2.76 -2.55
C VAL A 36 3.08 2.39 -2.32
N ASP A 37 2.18 3.28 -2.70
CA ASP A 37 0.73 3.06 -2.61
C ASP A 37 0.24 2.40 -3.90
N VAL A 38 -0.20 1.15 -3.81
CA VAL A 38 -0.60 0.33 -4.98
C VAL A 38 -2.10 0.37 -5.25
N ARG A 39 -2.82 1.27 -4.59
CA ARG A 39 -4.26 1.45 -4.83
C ARG A 39 -4.50 2.09 -6.20
N GLU A 40 -5.77 2.08 -6.61
CA GLU A 40 -6.21 2.79 -7.80
C GLU A 40 -6.00 4.31 -7.64
N PRO A 41 -5.76 5.05 -8.76
CA PRO A 41 -5.48 6.49 -8.69
C PRO A 41 -6.52 7.31 -7.93
N LYS A 42 -7.81 7.00 -8.09
CA LYS A 42 -8.89 7.73 -7.39
C LYS A 42 -8.86 7.54 -5.88
N GLU A 43 -8.47 6.36 -5.41
CA GLU A 43 -8.29 6.11 -3.98
C GLU A 43 -7.15 6.97 -3.44
N TYR A 44 -6.02 7.01 -4.15
CA TYR A 44 -4.86 7.80 -3.78
C TYR A 44 -5.16 9.30 -3.78
N GLU A 45 -5.82 9.79 -4.81
CA GLU A 45 -6.22 11.21 -4.93
C GLU A 45 -7.11 11.64 -3.77
N ALA A 46 -8.00 10.77 -3.30
CA ALA A 46 -8.90 11.06 -2.20
C ALA A 46 -8.14 11.31 -0.90
N MET A 47 -7.23 10.42 -0.56
CA MET A 47 -6.35 10.56 0.60
C MET A 47 -5.21 9.55 0.58
N HIS A 48 -4.04 9.95 1.07
CA HIS A 48 -2.85 9.11 1.11
C HIS A 48 -1.87 9.58 2.20
N ILE A 49 -0.84 8.80 2.46
CA ILE A 49 0.24 9.18 3.38
C ILE A 49 1.18 10.17 2.65
N TYR A 50 1.56 11.22 3.35
CA TYR A 50 2.50 12.23 2.84
C TYR A 50 3.79 11.57 2.30
N ASN A 51 4.28 12.04 1.16
CA ASN A 51 5.47 11.52 0.47
C ASN A 51 5.34 10.09 -0.08
N SER A 52 4.16 9.47 -0.05
CA SER A 52 3.95 8.23 -0.80
C SER A 52 3.82 8.50 -2.29
N ILE A 53 4.21 7.52 -3.10
CA ILE A 53 3.99 7.57 -4.55
C ILE A 53 2.90 6.57 -4.92
N ASN A 54 2.06 6.94 -5.88
CA ASN A 54 1.01 6.04 -6.37
C ASN A 54 1.53 5.22 -7.55
N VAL A 55 1.59 3.92 -7.36
CA VAL A 55 1.93 2.96 -8.41
C VAL A 55 0.83 1.89 -8.42
N PRO A 56 -0.25 2.10 -9.18
CA PRO A 56 -1.36 1.15 -9.20
C PRO A 56 -0.90 -0.28 -9.47
N ARG A 57 -1.50 -1.22 -8.77
CA ARG A 57 -1.07 -2.64 -8.83
C ARG A 57 -0.97 -3.17 -10.26
N GLY A 58 -1.86 -2.72 -11.16
CA GLY A 58 -1.90 -3.19 -12.55
C GLY A 58 -0.69 -2.82 -13.40
N ILE A 59 0.08 -1.80 -13.00
CA ILE A 59 1.29 -1.34 -13.72
C ILE A 59 2.55 -1.45 -12.88
N LEU A 60 2.48 -2.13 -11.73
CA LEU A 60 3.61 -2.18 -10.80
C LEU A 60 4.86 -2.78 -11.43
N GLU A 61 4.75 -3.92 -12.10
CA GLU A 61 5.91 -4.61 -12.66
C GLU A 61 6.65 -3.77 -13.70
N THR A 62 5.91 -3.17 -14.64
CA THR A 62 6.53 -2.31 -15.67
C THR A 62 7.05 -0.98 -15.07
N SER A 63 6.48 -0.53 -13.97
CA SER A 63 7.00 0.65 -13.25
C SER A 63 8.34 0.38 -12.55
N CYS A 64 8.65 -0.88 -12.27
CA CYS A 64 9.88 -1.31 -11.62
C CYS A 64 11.05 -1.55 -12.58
N GLU A 65 10.87 -1.38 -13.88
CA GLU A 65 11.90 -1.61 -14.90
C GLU A 65 12.01 -0.40 -15.84
N TYR A 66 13.19 -0.24 -16.46
CA TYR A 66 13.37 0.75 -17.52
C TYR A 66 12.71 0.27 -18.82
N ASP A 67 12.56 1.20 -19.75
CA ASP A 67 12.10 0.98 -21.13
C ASP A 67 10.60 0.66 -21.28
N PHE A 68 9.78 1.04 -20.28
CA PHE A 68 8.32 1.02 -20.34
C PHE A 68 7.74 2.42 -20.16
N ASP A 69 6.54 2.65 -20.71
CA ASP A 69 5.85 3.93 -20.54
C ASP A 69 5.56 4.25 -19.07
N GLU A 70 5.34 3.21 -18.25
CA GLU A 70 5.04 3.34 -16.82
C GLU A 70 6.29 3.43 -15.94
N THR A 71 7.50 3.34 -16.51
CA THR A 71 8.75 3.34 -15.73
C THR A 71 8.81 4.51 -14.75
N ILE A 72 9.10 4.20 -13.50
CA ILE A 72 9.39 5.19 -12.46
C ILE A 72 10.83 5.01 -12.02
N PRO A 73 11.76 5.86 -12.48
CA PRO A 73 13.19 5.72 -12.15
C PRO A 73 13.48 5.59 -10.66
N LEU A 74 12.79 6.38 -9.84
CA LEU A 74 12.92 6.30 -8.38
C LEU A 74 12.63 4.89 -7.85
N LEU A 75 11.62 4.22 -8.42
CA LEU A 75 11.25 2.87 -8.02
C LEU A 75 12.25 1.83 -8.55
N VAL A 76 12.68 1.98 -9.82
CA VAL A 76 13.70 1.10 -10.43
C VAL A 76 14.96 1.09 -9.57
N GLU A 77 15.38 2.25 -9.09
CA GLU A 77 16.64 2.44 -8.34
C GLU A 77 16.52 2.08 -6.85
N ALA A 78 15.34 1.69 -6.38
CA ALA A 78 15.09 1.43 -4.96
C ALA A 78 15.31 -0.02 -4.52
N ARG A 79 15.93 -0.88 -5.36
CA ARG A 79 16.11 -2.32 -5.04
C ARG A 79 16.81 -2.59 -3.70
N ASN A 80 17.72 -1.71 -3.31
CA ASN A 80 18.49 -1.85 -2.07
C ASN A 80 17.97 -0.94 -0.93
N LYS A 81 16.92 -0.17 -1.18
CA LYS A 81 16.31 0.71 -0.19
C LYS A 81 15.18 -0.01 0.53
N GLU A 82 14.85 0.49 1.71
CA GLU A 82 13.65 0.06 2.42
C GLU A 82 12.41 0.58 1.69
N VAL A 83 11.50 -0.33 1.35
CA VAL A 83 10.25 -0.03 0.65
C VAL A 83 9.07 -0.57 1.46
N ILE A 84 8.08 0.28 1.69
CA ILE A 84 6.83 -0.12 2.33
C ILE A 84 5.72 0.02 1.31
N VAL A 85 5.02 -1.09 1.06
CA VAL A 85 3.90 -1.16 0.12
C VAL A 85 2.59 -0.98 0.87
N ILE A 86 1.73 -0.12 0.34
CA ILE A 86 0.53 0.34 1.01
C ILE A 86 -0.68 0.08 0.13
N CYS A 87 -1.75 -0.42 0.74
CA CYS A 87 -3.07 -0.46 0.11
C CYS A 87 -4.16 -0.09 1.15
N ARG A 88 -5.43 -0.35 0.82
CA ARG A 88 -6.54 0.03 1.71
C ARG A 88 -6.56 -0.79 3.01
N SER A 89 -6.45 -2.12 2.90
CA SER A 89 -6.66 -3.05 4.03
C SER A 89 -5.49 -4.02 4.26
N GLY A 90 -4.38 -3.85 3.52
CA GLY A 90 -3.18 -4.68 3.68
C GLY A 90 -3.18 -5.97 2.85
N ASN A 91 -4.12 -6.17 1.93
CA ASN A 91 -4.20 -7.39 1.12
C ASN A 91 -3.54 -7.23 -0.25
N ARG A 92 -3.92 -6.22 -1.03
CA ARG A 92 -3.28 -5.92 -2.33
C ARG A 92 -1.78 -5.68 -2.18
N SER A 93 -1.38 -5.04 -1.08
CA SER A 93 0.03 -4.75 -0.78
C SER A 93 0.85 -6.01 -0.49
N VAL A 94 0.24 -7.07 0.03
CA VAL A 94 0.94 -8.36 0.22
C VAL A 94 1.31 -8.96 -1.13
N PHE A 95 0.40 -9.01 -2.10
CA PHE A 95 0.70 -9.48 -3.46
C PHE A 95 1.77 -8.61 -4.14
N ALA A 96 1.66 -7.29 -3.97
CA ALA A 96 2.63 -6.35 -4.53
C ALA A 96 4.02 -6.55 -3.94
N ALA A 97 4.14 -6.70 -2.62
CA ALA A 97 5.40 -6.96 -1.95
C ALA A 97 6.03 -8.29 -2.40
N ASP A 98 5.21 -9.33 -2.58
CA ASP A 98 5.65 -10.64 -3.06
C ASP A 98 6.29 -10.53 -4.45
N VAL A 99 5.62 -9.87 -5.39
CA VAL A 99 6.16 -9.71 -6.74
C VAL A 99 7.39 -8.81 -6.75
N MET A 100 7.43 -7.77 -5.91
CA MET A 100 8.61 -6.91 -5.80
C MET A 100 9.84 -7.67 -5.28
N GLN A 101 9.67 -8.57 -4.30
CA GLN A 101 10.76 -9.45 -3.87
C GLN A 101 11.30 -10.29 -5.01
N GLN A 102 10.42 -10.87 -5.83
CA GLN A 102 10.80 -11.64 -7.01
C GLN A 102 11.57 -10.77 -8.03
N MET A 103 11.28 -9.47 -8.08
CA MET A 103 11.94 -8.50 -8.96
C MET A 103 13.22 -7.91 -8.34
N GLY A 104 13.68 -8.43 -7.21
CA GLY A 104 14.99 -8.08 -6.64
C GLY A 104 14.97 -6.99 -5.57
N TYR A 105 13.81 -6.58 -5.08
CA TYR A 105 13.73 -5.66 -3.93
C TYR A 105 14.11 -6.42 -2.65
N LYS A 106 15.18 -5.99 -1.99
CA LYS A 106 15.78 -6.73 -0.89
C LYS A 106 15.16 -6.45 0.47
N ASN A 107 14.50 -5.30 0.63
CA ASN A 107 13.92 -4.87 1.89
C ASN A 107 12.55 -4.26 1.64
N VAL A 108 11.56 -5.09 1.37
CA VAL A 108 10.18 -4.67 1.11
C VAL A 108 9.24 -5.33 2.10
N ALA A 109 8.34 -4.53 2.67
CA ALA A 109 7.29 -5.00 3.59
C ALA A 109 5.94 -4.41 3.20
N SER A 110 4.87 -5.08 3.59
CA SER A 110 3.49 -4.63 3.42
C SER A 110 3.00 -3.93 4.69
N LEU A 111 2.32 -2.80 4.54
CA LEU A 111 1.66 -2.14 5.68
C LEU A 111 0.46 -2.97 6.11
N LYS A 112 0.59 -3.64 7.25
CA LYS A 112 -0.46 -4.47 7.82
C LYS A 112 -1.67 -3.61 8.16
N THR A 113 -2.87 -4.11 7.84
CA THR A 113 -4.14 -3.38 7.98
C THR A 113 -4.31 -2.19 7.02
N GLY A 114 -3.28 -1.82 6.27
CA GLY A 114 -3.32 -0.78 5.26
C GLY A 114 -3.68 0.60 5.79
N LEU A 115 -4.20 1.46 4.92
CA LEU A 115 -4.59 2.82 5.31
C LEU A 115 -5.78 2.85 6.25
N ARG A 116 -6.63 1.83 6.21
CA ARG A 116 -7.72 1.71 7.19
C ARG A 116 -7.16 1.59 8.61
N GLY A 117 -6.19 0.70 8.83
CA GLY A 117 -5.53 0.55 10.13
C GLY A 117 -4.67 1.76 10.50
N TRP A 118 -4.05 2.40 9.51
CA TRP A 118 -3.33 3.67 9.70
C TRP A 118 -4.26 4.75 10.25
N ASN A 119 -5.44 4.89 9.65
CA ASN A 119 -6.46 5.83 10.12
C ASN A 119 -7.04 5.44 11.49
N ASP A 120 -7.26 4.14 11.74
CA ASP A 120 -7.75 3.66 13.03
C ASP A 120 -6.74 3.96 14.16
N SER A 121 -5.46 4.08 13.84
CA SER A 121 -4.40 4.51 14.76
C SER A 121 -4.27 6.04 14.84
N GLU A 122 -5.20 6.78 14.23
CA GLU A 122 -5.24 8.25 14.21
C GLU A 122 -4.01 8.89 13.59
N LEU A 123 -3.37 8.22 12.63
CA LEU A 123 -2.20 8.71 11.93
C LEU A 123 -2.59 9.57 10.72
N PRO A 124 -1.76 10.55 10.33
CA PRO A 124 -2.18 11.59 9.38
C PRO A 124 -2.30 11.11 7.94
N LEU A 125 -3.33 11.61 7.26
CA LEU A 125 -3.55 11.47 5.83
C LEU A 125 -3.71 12.87 5.22
N ILE A 126 -3.35 13.00 3.95
CA ILE A 126 -3.47 14.24 3.18
C ILE A 126 -4.21 14.00 1.87
N ASP A 127 -4.72 15.08 1.29
CA ASP A 127 -5.24 15.07 -0.08
C ASP A 127 -4.15 15.44 -1.10
N ILE A 128 -4.50 15.54 -2.38
CA ILE A 128 -3.55 15.86 -3.46
C ILE A 128 -2.99 17.29 -3.40
N THR A 129 -3.59 18.16 -2.59
CA THR A 129 -3.11 19.52 -2.36
C THR A 129 -2.36 19.66 -1.05
N ASN A 130 -1.99 18.53 -0.44
CA ASN A 130 -1.29 18.42 0.84
C ASN A 130 -2.08 18.96 2.05
N ASN A 131 -3.41 19.06 1.93
CA ASN A 131 -4.25 19.44 3.06
C ASN A 131 -4.55 18.23 3.94
N PRO A 132 -4.50 18.37 5.28
CA PRO A 132 -4.86 17.29 6.19
C PRO A 132 -6.31 16.83 6.00
N ILE A 133 -6.52 15.52 6.04
CA ILE A 133 -7.85 14.92 6.02
C ILE A 133 -8.37 14.82 7.46
N LYS A 134 -9.62 15.22 7.66
CA LYS A 134 -10.29 15.04 8.95
C LYS A 134 -10.54 13.56 9.21
N ILE A 135 -10.37 13.13 10.46
CA ILE A 135 -10.53 11.73 10.83
C ILE A 135 -11.92 11.18 10.49
N ASP A 136 -12.96 11.98 10.69
CA ASP A 136 -14.34 11.57 10.38
C ASP A 136 -14.53 11.31 8.87
N ASP A 137 -13.91 12.12 8.02
CA ASP A 137 -13.95 11.93 6.56
C ASP A 137 -13.19 10.68 6.14
N ALA A 138 -12.05 10.40 6.77
CA ALA A 138 -11.29 9.18 6.53
C ALA A 138 -12.04 7.94 7.02
N ASP A 139 -12.65 8.00 8.19
CA ASP A 139 -13.48 6.91 8.72
C ASP A 139 -14.60 6.54 7.75
N GLU A 140 -15.31 7.54 7.23
CA GLU A 140 -16.36 7.35 6.23
C GLU A 140 -15.83 6.72 4.95
N PHE A 141 -14.68 7.22 4.47
CA PHE A 141 -14.05 6.71 3.23
C PHE A 141 -13.65 5.24 3.35
N PHE A 142 -13.12 4.82 4.51
CA PHE A 142 -12.67 3.44 4.71
C PHE A 142 -13.76 2.50 5.23
N THR A 143 -14.97 3.00 5.48
CA THR A 143 -16.10 2.15 5.85
C THR A 143 -16.52 1.28 4.66
N SER A 144 -16.69 -0.02 4.90
CA SER A 144 -17.19 -0.94 3.87
C SER A 144 -18.64 -0.62 3.51
N LYS A 145 -18.94 -0.55 2.20
CA LYS A 145 -20.25 -0.21 1.66
C LYS A 145 -20.75 -1.35 0.76
N LEU A 146 -20.98 -2.52 1.36
CA LEU A 146 -21.45 -3.70 0.63
C LEU A 146 -22.92 -3.50 0.20
N LYS A 147 -23.17 -3.79 -1.06
CA LYS A 147 -24.52 -3.87 -1.60
C LYS A 147 -25.12 -5.26 -1.32
N PRO A 148 -26.47 -5.40 -1.28
CA PRO A 148 -27.11 -6.69 -1.01
C PRO A 148 -26.64 -7.82 -1.93
N GLU A 149 -26.45 -7.53 -3.22
CA GLU A 149 -25.98 -8.51 -4.22
C GLU A 149 -24.51 -8.93 -4.04
N GLN A 150 -23.75 -8.23 -3.20
CA GLN A 150 -22.36 -8.57 -2.89
C GLN A 150 -22.23 -9.47 -1.66
N LEU A 151 -23.32 -9.71 -0.96
CA LEU A 151 -23.33 -10.59 0.22
C LEU A 151 -23.43 -12.06 -0.23
N SER A 152 -22.82 -12.95 0.57
CA SER A 152 -22.94 -14.38 0.31
C SER A 152 -24.39 -14.81 0.35
N PRO A 153 -24.82 -15.70 -0.55
CA PRO A 153 -26.13 -16.34 -0.46
C PRO A 153 -26.29 -17.09 0.86
N LYS A 154 -27.47 -16.99 1.47
CA LYS A 154 -27.80 -17.76 2.69
C LYS A 154 -28.19 -19.17 2.35
#